data_aaddc2a074d4c6a46073c5791476f426
#
_entry.id   aaddc2a074d4c6a46073c5791476f426
#
_cell.length_a   1.000
_cell.length_b   1.000
_cell.length_c   1.000
_cell.angle_alpha   90.00
_cell.angle_beta   90.00
_cell.angle_gamma   90.00
#
_symmetry.space_group_name_H-M   'P 1'
#
loop_
_entity.id
_entity.type
_entity.pdbx_description
1 polymer ?
#
loop_
_entity_poly.entity_id
_entity_poly.type
_entity_poly.pdbx_seq_one_letter_code
_entity_poly.pdbx_strand_id
1 'polypeptide(L)'
;MSEDIFNSEFLLAGTNKVLRNRSVLAALTNKQSNDDGSLTEEEIKWLERRAHDGFAIITTAAAFVHPSGKSWSGELGVHSDEMLPGLIDLAGRINSHGAILSLIHI
;
A
#
# COMPACT_ATOMS: atom_id res chain seq x y z
N MET A 1 -1.77 31.72 -15.50
CA MET A 1 -2.07 30.73 -14.47
C MET A 1 -1.09 29.56 -14.63
N SER A 2 -0.46 29.22 -13.57
CA SER A 2 0.40 28.03 -13.61
C SER A 2 -0.47 26.80 -13.46
N GLU A 3 -0.16 25.78 -14.21
CA GLU A 3 -0.79 24.49 -14.01
C GLU A 3 -0.25 23.86 -12.75
N ASP A 4 -1.15 23.27 -11.98
CA ASP A 4 -0.75 22.45 -10.84
C ASP A 4 -0.45 21.05 -11.35
N ILE A 5 0.77 20.82 -11.76
CA ILE A 5 1.22 19.53 -12.30
C ILE A 5 1.05 18.42 -11.27
N PHE A 6 1.25 18.73 -10.00
CA PHE A 6 1.11 17.76 -8.91
C PHE A 6 -0.30 17.16 -8.87
N ASN A 7 -1.33 17.99 -9.04
CA ASN A 7 -2.72 17.54 -8.98
C ASN A 7 -3.27 17.08 -10.33
N SER A 8 -2.48 17.13 -11.39
CA SER A 8 -2.94 16.66 -12.69
C SER A 8 -2.94 15.14 -12.75
N GLU A 9 -3.87 14.59 -13.53
CA GLU A 9 -3.93 13.15 -13.76
C GLU A 9 -2.71 12.67 -14.52
N PHE A 10 -2.34 11.42 -14.31
CA PHE A 10 -1.21 10.80 -14.96
C PHE A 10 -1.57 9.37 -15.38
N LEU A 11 -1.47 9.09 -16.67
CA LEU A 11 -1.67 7.72 -17.16
C LEU A 11 -0.41 6.90 -16.86
N LEU A 12 -0.59 5.81 -16.13
CA LEU A 12 0.52 4.91 -15.82
C LEU A 12 0.85 4.10 -17.07
N ALA A 13 2.05 4.31 -17.62
CA ALA A 13 2.48 3.71 -18.89
C ALA A 13 2.37 2.18 -18.86
N GLY A 14 1.90 1.61 -19.96
CA GLY A 14 1.73 0.17 -20.08
C GLY A 14 0.48 -0.39 -19.40
N THR A 15 -0.36 0.48 -18.87
CA THR A 15 -1.61 0.09 -18.21
C THR A 15 -2.74 0.98 -18.68
N ASN A 16 -3.98 0.65 -18.26
CA ASN A 16 -5.12 1.53 -18.44
C ASN A 16 -5.44 2.31 -17.17
N LYS A 17 -4.54 2.34 -16.20
CA LYS A 17 -4.77 3.01 -14.92
C LYS A 17 -4.35 4.46 -15.00
N VAL A 18 -5.25 5.34 -14.56
CA VAL A 18 -5.01 6.78 -14.49
C VAL A 18 -4.90 7.17 -13.02
N LEU A 19 -3.78 7.77 -12.66
CA LEU A 19 -3.57 8.29 -11.32
C LEU A 19 -4.29 9.62 -11.18
N ARG A 20 -5.01 9.82 -10.08
CA ARG A 20 -5.74 11.08 -9.83
C ARG A 20 -4.82 12.27 -9.62
N ASN A 21 -3.58 12.03 -9.24
CA ASN A 21 -2.55 13.05 -9.11
C ASN A 21 -1.18 12.36 -9.19
N ARG A 22 -0.10 13.09 -8.94
CA ARG A 22 1.25 12.58 -9.09
C ARG A 22 1.93 12.26 -7.76
N SER A 23 1.15 11.97 -6.72
CA SER A 23 1.72 11.66 -5.41
C SER A 23 1.75 10.15 -5.16
N VAL A 24 2.82 9.73 -4.50
CA VAL A 24 3.02 8.34 -4.07
C VAL A 24 3.40 8.36 -2.60
N LEU A 25 2.67 7.61 -1.78
CA LEU A 25 3.12 7.37 -0.42
C LEU A 25 4.27 6.38 -0.47
N ALA A 26 5.46 6.82 -0.07
CA ALA A 26 6.64 5.97 -0.04
C ALA A 26 6.46 4.83 0.96
N ALA A 27 7.14 3.71 0.71
CA ALA A 27 7.14 2.60 1.63
C ALA A 27 7.83 3.01 2.93
N LEU A 28 7.13 2.80 4.05
CA LEU A 28 7.64 3.13 5.38
C LEU A 28 7.46 1.92 6.29
N THR A 29 8.53 1.52 6.96
CA THR A 29 8.46 0.47 7.98
C THR A 29 7.66 0.99 9.16
N ASN A 30 6.59 0.27 9.52
CA ASN A 30 5.71 0.71 10.60
C ASN A 30 5.60 -0.30 11.76
N LYS A 31 6.08 -1.53 11.58
CA LYS A 31 6.07 -2.59 12.60
C LYS A 31 4.67 -2.85 13.20
N GLN A 32 3.64 -2.66 12.41
CA GLN A 32 2.26 -2.75 12.88
C GLN A 32 1.58 -4.08 12.56
N SER A 33 2.22 -4.94 11.77
CA SER A 33 1.66 -6.26 11.45
C SER A 33 1.75 -7.21 12.63
N ASN A 34 0.93 -8.25 12.60
CA ASN A 34 0.98 -9.33 13.59
C ASN A 34 2.29 -10.11 13.46
N ASP A 35 2.61 -10.90 14.49
CA ASP A 35 3.85 -11.70 14.47
C ASP A 35 3.92 -12.69 13.33
N ASP A 36 2.78 -13.18 12.84
CA ASP A 36 2.73 -14.08 11.69
C ASP A 36 2.84 -13.35 10.35
N GLY A 37 2.90 -12.03 10.36
CA GLY A 37 2.98 -11.21 9.16
C GLY A 37 1.64 -10.73 8.64
N SER A 38 0.51 -11.16 9.23
CA SER A 38 -0.80 -10.71 8.78
C SER A 38 -1.04 -9.26 9.16
N LEU A 39 -1.84 -8.57 8.34
CA LEU A 39 -2.19 -7.18 8.57
C LEU A 39 -3.06 -7.03 9.81
N THR A 40 -2.77 -6.00 10.60
CA THR A 40 -3.67 -5.58 11.67
C THR A 40 -4.66 -4.55 11.12
N GLU A 41 -5.80 -4.40 11.82
CA GLU A 41 -6.77 -3.36 11.47
C GLU A 41 -6.15 -1.97 11.60
N GLU A 42 -5.28 -1.78 12.58
CA GLU A 42 -4.57 -0.53 12.77
C GLU A 42 -3.72 -0.16 11.56
N GLU A 43 -2.97 -1.12 11.03
CA GLU A 43 -2.13 -0.90 9.84
C GLU A 43 -2.99 -0.60 8.61
N ILE A 44 -4.07 -1.35 8.43
CA ILE A 44 -4.99 -1.12 7.32
C ILE A 44 -5.58 0.28 7.39
N LYS A 45 -6.04 0.70 8.57
CA LYS A 45 -6.60 2.03 8.75
C LYS A 45 -5.59 3.13 8.49
N TRP A 46 -4.34 2.93 8.90
CA TRP A 46 -3.28 3.90 8.67
C TRP A 46 -3.07 4.13 7.16
N LEU A 47 -3.00 3.05 6.40
CA LEU A 47 -2.83 3.13 4.95
C LEU A 47 -4.08 3.68 4.27
N GLU A 48 -5.26 3.24 4.68
CA GLU A 48 -6.52 3.71 4.12
C GLU A 48 -6.69 5.21 4.34
N ARG A 49 -6.28 5.73 5.50
CA ARG A 49 -6.35 7.16 5.80
C ARG A 49 -5.54 7.97 4.78
N ARG A 50 -4.38 7.49 4.38
CA ARG A 50 -3.55 8.18 3.37
C ARG A 50 -4.20 8.15 2.00
N ALA A 51 -4.87 7.06 1.65
CA ALA A 51 -5.64 7.00 0.41
C ALA A 51 -6.82 7.97 0.43
N HIS A 52 -7.54 8.03 1.55
CA HIS A 52 -8.64 8.96 1.74
C HIS A 52 -8.17 10.42 1.61
N ASP A 53 -6.98 10.71 2.14
CA ASP A 53 -6.46 12.08 2.18
C ASP A 53 -5.81 12.53 0.86
N GLY A 54 -5.72 11.65 -0.13
CA GLY A 54 -5.43 12.12 -1.48
C GLY A 54 -4.25 11.50 -2.23
N PHE A 55 -3.42 10.66 -1.63
CA PHE A 55 -2.34 10.02 -2.36
C PHE A 55 -2.90 9.14 -3.49
N ALA A 56 -2.27 9.23 -4.68
CA ALA A 56 -2.70 8.43 -5.82
C ALA A 56 -2.23 6.98 -5.73
N ILE A 57 -1.03 6.77 -5.21
CA ILE A 57 -0.48 5.43 -4.96
C ILE A 57 -0.14 5.32 -3.48
N ILE A 58 -0.59 4.22 -2.87
CA ILE A 58 -0.26 3.86 -1.50
C ILE A 58 0.68 2.66 -1.55
N THR A 59 1.89 2.80 -1.02
CA THR A 59 2.84 1.69 -0.96
C THR A 59 2.84 1.11 0.45
N THR A 60 2.78 -0.21 0.56
CA THR A 60 2.81 -0.88 1.86
C THR A 60 4.16 -0.69 2.53
N ALA A 61 4.22 -1.01 3.83
CA ALA A 61 5.49 -1.22 4.50
C ALA A 61 6.25 -2.36 3.83
N ALA A 62 7.56 -2.43 4.08
CA ALA A 62 8.37 -3.52 3.55
C ALA A 62 7.81 -4.87 3.99
N ALA A 63 7.70 -5.80 3.05
CA ALA A 63 7.07 -7.09 3.28
C ALA A 63 8.04 -8.23 3.00
N PHE A 64 7.98 -9.31 3.80
CA PHE A 64 8.79 -10.49 3.54
C PHE A 64 8.00 -11.50 2.69
N VAL A 65 8.72 -12.18 1.80
CA VAL A 65 8.13 -13.14 0.86
C VAL A 65 8.37 -14.59 1.26
N HIS A 66 9.14 -14.82 2.32
CA HIS A 66 9.42 -16.12 2.90
C HIS A 66 9.73 -15.94 4.36
N PRO A 67 9.34 -16.88 5.26
CA PRO A 67 9.60 -16.73 6.68
C PRO A 67 11.06 -16.45 7.03
N SER A 68 12.00 -17.02 6.27
CA SER A 68 13.44 -16.77 6.49
C SER A 68 13.84 -15.33 6.17
N GLY A 69 13.04 -14.61 5.45
CA GLY A 69 13.30 -13.20 5.10
C GLY A 69 12.73 -12.20 6.08
N LYS A 70 12.01 -12.66 7.10
CA LYS A 70 11.48 -11.77 8.12
C LYS A 70 12.60 -11.14 8.91
N SER A 71 12.68 -9.82 8.86
CA SER A 71 13.81 -9.07 9.42
C SER A 71 13.54 -8.49 10.81
N TRP A 72 12.24 -8.32 11.16
CA TRP A 72 11.86 -7.75 12.46
C TRP A 72 10.44 -8.18 12.84
N SER A 73 10.13 -8.07 14.14
CA SER A 73 8.79 -8.30 14.65
C SER A 73 7.86 -7.20 14.13
N GLY A 74 6.68 -7.59 13.69
CA GLY A 74 5.71 -6.64 13.14
C GLY A 74 5.91 -6.32 11.66
N GLU A 75 6.77 -7.04 10.97
CA GLU A 75 6.93 -6.89 9.52
C GLU A 75 5.76 -7.54 8.80
N LEU A 76 5.25 -6.87 7.76
CA LEU A 76 4.19 -7.41 6.91
C LEU A 76 4.69 -8.65 6.17
N GLY A 77 3.86 -9.69 6.10
CA GLY A 77 4.15 -10.90 5.36
C GLY A 77 3.27 -11.04 4.13
N VAL A 78 3.88 -11.50 3.04
CA VAL A 78 3.16 -11.83 1.81
C VAL A 78 3.59 -13.21 1.29
N HIS A 79 3.97 -14.07 2.22
CA HIS A 79 4.65 -15.34 1.94
C HIS A 79 3.72 -16.54 1.78
N SER A 80 2.42 -16.38 2.03
CA SER A 80 1.50 -17.51 1.96
C SER A 80 0.07 -17.05 1.67
N ASP A 81 -0.77 -17.99 1.27
CA ASP A 81 -2.17 -17.72 0.98
C ASP A 81 -2.96 -17.27 2.21
N GLU A 82 -2.47 -17.58 3.40
CA GLU A 82 -3.10 -17.13 4.64
C GLU A 82 -3.08 -15.61 4.79
N MET A 83 -2.18 -14.95 4.07
CA MET A 83 -2.10 -13.49 4.07
C MET A 83 -3.13 -12.84 3.14
N LEU A 84 -3.72 -13.60 2.22
CA LEU A 84 -4.63 -13.06 1.20
C LEU A 84 -5.84 -12.32 1.76
N PRO A 85 -6.58 -12.83 2.76
CA PRO A 85 -7.77 -12.12 3.23
C PRO A 85 -7.47 -10.68 3.66
N GLY A 86 -6.38 -10.46 4.39
CA GLY A 86 -5.98 -9.12 4.80
C GLY A 86 -5.55 -8.26 3.64
N LEU A 87 -4.82 -8.82 2.70
CA LEU A 87 -4.35 -8.09 1.51
C LEU A 87 -5.52 -7.71 0.60
N ILE A 88 -6.49 -8.60 0.45
CA ILE A 88 -7.71 -8.31 -0.33
C ILE A 88 -8.49 -7.18 0.31
N ASP A 89 -8.65 -7.21 1.64
CA ASP A 89 -9.35 -6.16 2.37
C ASP A 89 -8.61 -4.83 2.21
N LEU A 90 -7.30 -4.83 2.37
CA LEU A 90 -6.49 -3.62 2.18
C LEU A 90 -6.66 -3.07 0.76
N ALA A 91 -6.49 -3.90 -0.25
CA ALA A 91 -6.61 -3.46 -1.64
C ALA A 91 -7.99 -2.88 -1.93
N GLY A 92 -9.05 -3.53 -1.44
CA GLY A 92 -10.41 -3.03 -1.61
C GLY A 92 -10.62 -1.67 -0.98
N ARG A 93 -10.13 -1.47 0.24
CA ARG A 93 -10.25 -0.18 0.93
C ARG A 93 -9.47 0.92 0.22
N ILE A 94 -8.23 0.62 -0.19
CA ILE A 94 -7.40 1.60 -0.90
C ILE A 94 -8.06 2.00 -2.22
N ASN A 95 -8.52 1.01 -3.00
CA ASN A 95 -9.16 1.26 -4.28
C ASN A 95 -10.47 2.03 -4.13
N SER A 96 -11.20 1.83 -3.04
CA SER A 96 -12.48 2.51 -2.80
C SER A 96 -12.30 4.02 -2.67
N HIS A 97 -11.11 4.49 -2.31
CA HIS A 97 -10.80 5.91 -2.22
C HIS A 97 -10.18 6.47 -3.51
N GLY A 98 -10.10 5.67 -4.56
CA GLY A 98 -9.53 6.11 -5.84
C GLY A 98 -8.02 6.03 -5.92
N ALA A 99 -7.38 5.37 -4.98
CA ALA A 99 -5.93 5.17 -4.99
C ALA A 99 -5.60 3.77 -5.49
N ILE A 100 -4.33 3.57 -5.85
CA ILE A 100 -3.79 2.28 -6.28
C ILE A 100 -2.86 1.78 -5.18
N LEU A 101 -2.97 0.51 -4.84
CA LEU A 101 -2.09 -0.12 -3.85
C LEU A 101 -0.86 -0.67 -4.55
N SER A 102 0.29 -0.37 -3.99
CA SER A 102 1.58 -0.95 -4.39
C SER A 102 2.22 -1.64 -3.19
N LEU A 103 3.08 -2.59 -3.46
CA LEU A 103 3.74 -3.36 -2.41
C LEU A 103 5.24 -3.38 -2.67
N ILE A 104 6.03 -3.25 -1.62
CA ILE A 104 7.47 -3.43 -1.71
C ILE A 104 7.88 -4.62 -0.84
N HIS A 105 8.66 -5.53 -1.43
CA HIS A 105 9.23 -6.66 -0.70
C HIS A 105 10.71 -6.40 -0.39
N ILE A 106 11.17 -7.07 0.64
CA ILE A 106 12.57 -6.96 1.04
C ILE A 106 13.09 -8.31 1.51
#